data_8c0c952748f501c4cc62faaf4c71cc95
#
_entry.id   8c0c952748f501c4cc62faaf4c71cc95
#
_cell.length_a   1.000
_cell.length_b   1.000
_cell.length_c   1.000
_cell.angle_alpha   90.00
_cell.angle_beta   90.00
_cell.angle_gamma   90.00
#
_symmetry.space_group_name_H-M   'P 1'
#
loop_
_entity.id
_entity.type
_entity.pdbx_description
1 polymer ?
#
loop_
_entity_poly.entity_id
_entity_poly.type
_entity_poly.pdbx_seq_one_letter_code
_entity_poly.pdbx_strand_id
1 'polypeptide(L)'
;MTTVKEELGWLPTSVWHITKCGDIDWDKFIDDKGDPIGKVKQPDGWYKHQKAYPYSSFNPLLAERIYRYWSEAGEHVLDPFAGRTTRGLVAIGMGRNYEGYEIAAQTYQDTIDKLDKFTKEWQPELLQHTQGQYKIHNDDGTELKHTADNSADCIVTCPPYWKLEVYEEAIGQLSRINSYQSFLYHIRNAAVNCQRCLKPGRYCVWVVGDFRLDNKLYSFHNDCINEFKYSGLQLWDIVINQLNSPMTMAAAQARRMMRTLKIHEYILVFKK
;
A
#
# COMPACT_ATOMS: atom_id res chain seq x y z
N MET A 1 11.03 15.50 29.03
CA MET A 1 10.25 15.42 27.79
C MET A 1 11.12 14.73 26.76
N THR A 2 10.71 13.57 26.29
CA THR A 2 11.32 12.87 25.15
C THR A 2 11.15 13.76 23.91
N THR A 3 12.18 13.88 23.09
CA THR A 3 12.06 14.61 21.82
C THR A 3 11.30 13.77 20.80
N VAL A 4 10.65 14.41 19.83
CA VAL A 4 9.95 13.72 18.73
C VAL A 4 10.87 12.72 18.01
N LYS A 5 12.16 13.02 17.89
CA LYS A 5 13.15 12.13 17.31
C LYS A 5 13.42 10.89 18.18
N GLU A 6 13.40 11.03 19.49
CA GLU A 6 13.56 9.89 20.42
C GLU A 6 12.32 9.00 20.40
N GLU A 7 11.13 9.58 20.29
CA GLU A 7 9.87 8.86 20.25
C GLU A 7 9.66 8.09 18.93
N LEU A 8 9.88 8.75 17.79
CA LEU A 8 9.62 8.18 16.46
C LEU A 8 10.84 7.48 15.85
N GLY A 9 12.06 7.78 16.33
CA GLY A 9 13.30 7.34 15.71
C GLY A 9 13.74 8.15 14.48
N TRP A 10 12.93 9.13 14.03
CA TRP A 10 13.24 10.02 12.89
C TRP A 10 12.55 11.39 13.05
N LEU A 11 12.97 12.36 12.24
CA LEU A 11 12.28 13.64 12.15
C LEU A 11 11.13 13.56 11.12
N PRO A 12 9.91 14.03 11.45
CA PRO A 12 8.77 14.04 10.54
C PRO A 12 8.92 15.14 9.48
N THR A 13 9.68 14.87 8.44
CA THR A 13 9.88 15.76 7.29
C THR A 13 8.97 15.36 6.13
N SER A 14 8.74 16.27 5.18
CA SER A 14 7.94 16.01 3.99
C SER A 14 8.62 15.11 2.93
N VAL A 15 9.89 14.77 3.13
CA VAL A 15 10.61 13.79 2.28
C VAL A 15 11.15 12.69 3.16
N TRP A 16 10.73 11.47 2.87
CA TRP A 16 11.19 10.27 3.54
C TRP A 16 12.15 9.49 2.68
N HIS A 17 13.26 9.12 3.28
CA HIS A 17 14.15 8.10 2.78
C HIS A 17 14.05 6.91 3.73
N ILE A 18 13.39 5.84 3.28
CA ILE A 18 13.14 4.68 4.12
C ILE A 18 14.42 3.86 4.22
N THR A 19 15.10 4.04 5.32
CA THR A 19 16.12 3.13 5.84
C THR A 19 15.50 2.31 6.95
N LYS A 20 16.24 1.37 7.54
CA LYS A 20 15.75 0.57 8.66
C LYS A 20 15.14 1.47 9.73
N CYS A 21 13.89 1.22 10.12
CA CYS A 21 13.22 1.91 11.21
C CYS A 21 12.59 0.86 12.13
N GLY A 22 12.76 1.06 13.46
CA GLY A 22 12.25 0.12 14.45
C GLY A 22 13.12 -1.14 14.65
N ASP A 23 12.70 -1.95 15.62
CA ASP A 23 13.45 -3.12 16.08
C ASP A 23 12.99 -4.42 15.43
N ILE A 24 11.93 -4.36 14.59
CA ILE A 24 11.36 -5.53 13.93
C ILE A 24 12.09 -5.79 12.63
N ASP A 25 12.64 -6.99 12.53
CA ASP A 25 13.21 -7.52 11.28
C ASP A 25 12.09 -8.18 10.45
N TRP A 26 11.38 -7.35 9.67
CA TRP A 26 10.26 -7.80 8.84
C TRP A 26 10.67 -8.83 7.79
N ASP A 27 11.94 -8.86 7.38
CA ASP A 27 12.45 -9.84 6.43
C ASP A 27 12.35 -11.30 6.93
N LYS A 28 12.20 -11.49 8.24
CA LYS A 28 11.96 -12.81 8.83
C LYS A 28 10.54 -13.32 8.62
N PHE A 29 9.59 -12.42 8.45
CA PHE A 29 8.16 -12.72 8.42
C PHE A 29 7.54 -12.50 7.03
N ILE A 30 8.15 -11.68 6.21
CA ILE A 30 7.65 -11.35 4.88
C ILE A 30 8.53 -12.06 3.86
N ASP A 31 8.06 -13.18 3.38
CA ASP A 31 8.73 -14.09 2.45
C ASP A 31 8.79 -13.56 1.00
N ASP A 32 8.49 -12.28 0.82
CA ASP A 32 8.64 -11.56 -0.44
C ASP A 32 10.05 -10.94 -0.57
N LYS A 33 11.10 -11.68 -0.20
CA LYS A 33 12.38 -11.48 -0.86
C LYS A 33 12.18 -11.84 -2.31
N GLY A 34 11.55 -10.88 -3.03
CA GLY A 34 11.18 -11.01 -4.40
C GLY A 34 12.14 -11.88 -5.18
N ASP A 35 11.92 -13.18 -5.12
CA ASP A 35 12.23 -13.94 -6.30
C ASP A 35 11.60 -13.15 -7.42
N PRO A 36 12.35 -12.70 -8.42
CA PRO A 36 11.75 -11.98 -9.52
C PRO A 36 10.73 -12.93 -10.13
N ILE A 37 9.48 -12.84 -9.64
CA ILE A 37 8.35 -13.58 -10.17
C ILE A 37 8.31 -13.22 -11.64
N GLY A 38 8.67 -14.19 -12.49
CA GLY A 38 8.77 -13.99 -13.93
C GLY A 38 10.14 -14.27 -14.55
N LYS A 39 11.15 -14.64 -13.78
CA LYS A 39 12.40 -15.16 -14.33
C LYS A 39 12.50 -16.67 -14.10
N VAL A 40 11.98 -17.45 -15.03
CA VAL A 40 12.25 -18.89 -15.04
C VAL A 40 13.59 -19.11 -15.69
N LYS A 41 14.55 -19.69 -14.94
CA LYS A 41 15.86 -20.09 -15.47
C LYS A 41 15.61 -21.19 -16.51
N GLN A 42 15.97 -20.93 -17.75
CA GLN A 42 15.88 -21.91 -18.83
C GLN A 42 17.05 -22.92 -18.71
N PRO A 43 16.94 -24.11 -19.32
CA PRO A 43 18.02 -25.09 -19.32
C PRO A 43 19.34 -24.58 -19.90
N ASP A 44 19.30 -23.55 -20.76
CA ASP A 44 20.46 -22.88 -21.35
C ASP A 44 21.11 -21.82 -20.45
N GLY A 45 20.60 -21.65 -19.23
CA GLY A 45 21.10 -20.67 -18.26
C GLY A 45 20.55 -19.25 -18.40
N TRP A 46 19.76 -18.96 -19.43
CA TRP A 46 19.11 -17.66 -19.63
C TRP A 46 17.77 -17.56 -18.91
N TYR A 47 17.37 -16.35 -18.57
CA TYR A 47 16.08 -16.08 -17.93
C TYR A 47 15.07 -15.61 -18.97
N LYS A 48 13.97 -16.34 -19.16
CA LYS A 48 12.81 -15.85 -19.88
C LYS A 48 11.92 -15.05 -18.95
N HIS A 49 11.58 -13.82 -19.36
CA HIS A 49 10.49 -13.10 -18.70
C HIS A 49 9.18 -13.81 -19.02
N GLN A 50 8.54 -14.40 -18.04
CA GLN A 50 7.12 -14.68 -18.17
C GLN A 50 6.39 -13.33 -18.23
N LYS A 51 5.33 -13.24 -19.05
CA LYS A 51 4.51 -12.01 -19.22
C LYS A 51 3.74 -11.59 -17.98
N ALA A 52 3.87 -12.26 -16.85
CA ALA A 52 3.34 -11.81 -15.58
C ALA A 52 4.30 -10.77 -15.01
N TYR A 53 3.89 -9.51 -15.04
CA TYR A 53 4.60 -8.47 -14.29
C TYR A 53 4.61 -8.90 -12.81
N PRO A 54 5.78 -8.83 -12.14
CA PRO A 54 5.82 -9.09 -10.72
C PRO A 54 4.89 -8.07 -10.06
N TYR A 55 3.94 -8.55 -9.29
CA TYR A 55 3.11 -7.69 -8.47
C TYR A 55 4.03 -6.87 -7.55
N SER A 56 3.82 -5.58 -7.48
CA SER A 56 4.55 -4.73 -6.57
C SER A 56 4.22 -5.14 -5.13
N SER A 57 5.23 -5.51 -4.34
CA SER A 57 5.04 -5.70 -2.90
C SER A 57 5.22 -4.37 -2.20
N PHE A 58 4.34 -4.09 -1.23
CA PHE A 58 4.46 -2.88 -0.42
C PHE A 58 5.69 -2.98 0.50
N ASN A 59 6.45 -1.90 0.65
CA ASN A 59 7.62 -1.90 1.52
C ASN A 59 7.19 -1.98 3.00
N PRO A 60 7.59 -3.04 3.75
CA PRO A 60 7.19 -3.20 5.15
C PRO A 60 7.70 -2.08 6.06
N LEU A 61 8.89 -1.54 5.81
CA LEU A 61 9.44 -0.42 6.58
C LEU A 61 8.66 0.88 6.33
N LEU A 62 8.11 1.04 5.13
CA LEU A 62 7.19 2.15 4.84
C LEU A 62 5.87 1.98 5.59
N ALA A 63 5.31 0.77 5.59
CA ALA A 63 4.10 0.46 6.35
C ALA A 63 4.30 0.73 7.84
N GLU A 64 5.40 0.25 8.42
CA GLU A 64 5.76 0.49 9.81
C GLU A 64 5.83 1.97 10.14
N ARG A 65 6.50 2.77 9.30
CA ARG A 65 6.63 4.21 9.51
C ARG A 65 5.28 4.92 9.44
N ILE A 66 4.43 4.55 8.49
CA ILE A 66 3.06 5.08 8.37
C ILE A 66 2.26 4.77 9.64
N TYR A 67 2.26 3.51 10.10
CA TYR A 67 1.52 3.13 11.30
C TYR A 67 2.02 3.80 12.56
N ARG A 68 3.33 3.94 12.74
CA ARG A 68 3.90 4.67 13.88
C ARG A 68 3.48 6.14 13.94
N TYR A 69 3.20 6.74 12.79
CA TYR A 69 2.92 8.17 12.72
C TYR A 69 1.41 8.49 12.78
N TRP A 70 0.57 7.67 12.20
CA TRP A 70 -0.87 7.95 12.07
C TRP A 70 -1.79 6.97 12.82
N SER A 71 -1.24 6.02 13.56
CA SER A 71 -2.04 5.09 14.37
C SER A 71 -1.31 4.64 15.63
N GLU A 72 -2.06 4.06 16.57
CA GLU A 72 -1.55 3.50 17.81
C GLU A 72 -1.87 2.01 17.94
N ALA A 73 -1.17 1.29 18.85
CA ALA A 73 -1.50 -0.10 19.15
C ALA A 73 -2.92 -0.22 19.72
N GLY A 74 -3.63 -1.27 19.31
CA GLY A 74 -5.05 -1.49 19.67
C GLY A 74 -6.03 -0.82 18.72
N GLU A 75 -5.60 0.15 17.90
CA GLU A 75 -6.48 0.85 16.96
C GLU A 75 -6.87 -0.01 15.76
N HIS A 76 -8.03 0.30 15.18
CA HIS A 76 -8.58 -0.33 13.99
C HIS A 76 -8.05 0.35 12.73
N VAL A 77 -7.27 -0.40 11.94
CA VAL A 77 -6.74 0.02 10.64
C VAL A 77 -7.53 -0.63 9.52
N LEU A 78 -8.04 0.17 8.58
CA LEU A 78 -8.78 -0.27 7.41
C LEU A 78 -7.92 -0.13 6.15
N ASP A 79 -7.95 -1.15 5.28
CA ASP A 79 -7.24 -1.18 3.99
C ASP A 79 -8.18 -1.61 2.86
N PRO A 80 -8.70 -0.68 2.06
CA PRO A 80 -9.58 -0.97 0.92
C PRO A 80 -8.97 -1.87 -0.16
N PHE A 81 -7.63 -1.91 -0.26
CA PHE A 81 -6.91 -2.64 -1.30
C PHE A 81 -5.78 -3.47 -0.68
N ALA A 82 -6.15 -4.44 0.16
CA ALA A 82 -5.22 -5.22 0.98
C ALA A 82 -4.11 -5.91 0.17
N GLY A 83 -4.43 -6.40 -1.02
CA GLY A 83 -3.46 -7.03 -1.90
C GLY A 83 -2.73 -8.19 -1.19
N ARG A 84 -1.41 -8.25 -1.34
CA ARG A 84 -0.57 -9.34 -0.85
C ARG A 84 -0.17 -9.26 0.63
N THR A 85 -0.90 -8.52 1.45
CA THR A 85 -0.83 -8.69 2.91
C THR A 85 0.28 -7.93 3.64
N THR A 86 1.32 -7.40 3.00
CA THR A 86 2.44 -6.75 3.72
C THR A 86 1.95 -5.72 4.75
N ARG A 87 1.00 -4.85 4.38
CA ARG A 87 0.44 -3.85 5.31
C ARG A 87 -0.32 -4.50 6.46
N GLY A 88 -1.06 -5.57 6.20
CA GLY A 88 -1.76 -6.33 7.23
C GLY A 88 -0.80 -7.00 8.22
N LEU A 89 0.24 -7.69 7.73
CA LEU A 89 1.26 -8.31 8.59
C LEU A 89 1.93 -7.28 9.50
N VAL A 90 2.32 -6.13 8.94
CA VAL A 90 2.94 -5.06 9.72
C VAL A 90 1.96 -4.47 10.73
N ALA A 91 0.70 -4.25 10.35
CA ALA A 91 -0.32 -3.72 11.25
C ALA A 91 -0.52 -4.63 12.47
N ILE A 92 -0.79 -5.92 12.24
CA ILE A 92 -1.03 -6.87 13.35
C ILE A 92 0.22 -7.12 14.18
N GLY A 93 1.40 -7.16 13.56
CA GLY A 93 2.68 -7.28 14.25
C GLY A 93 3.01 -6.09 15.15
N MET A 94 2.50 -4.93 14.81
CA MET A 94 2.60 -3.71 15.64
C MET A 94 1.41 -3.53 16.59
N GLY A 95 0.55 -4.54 16.75
CA GLY A 95 -0.57 -4.52 17.68
C GLY A 95 -1.82 -3.77 17.20
N ARG A 96 -1.94 -3.45 15.90
CA ARG A 96 -3.15 -2.86 15.32
C ARG A 96 -4.13 -3.94 14.90
N ASN A 97 -5.42 -3.67 15.02
CA ASN A 97 -6.47 -4.53 14.46
C ASN A 97 -6.66 -4.16 12.98
N TYR A 98 -6.45 -5.11 12.10
CA TYR A 98 -6.44 -4.86 10.64
C TYR A 98 -7.71 -5.40 9.98
N GLU A 99 -8.39 -4.56 9.20
CA GLU A 99 -9.51 -4.95 8.34
C GLU A 99 -9.14 -4.62 6.89
N GLY A 100 -9.13 -5.63 6.02
CA GLY A 100 -8.72 -5.49 4.62
C GLY A 100 -9.75 -6.01 3.63
N TYR A 101 -9.71 -5.47 2.40
CA TYR A 101 -10.52 -5.92 1.27
C TYR A 101 -9.63 -6.37 0.12
N GLU A 102 -9.93 -7.53 -0.43
CA GLU A 102 -9.27 -8.08 -1.62
C GLU A 102 -10.30 -8.74 -2.53
N ILE A 103 -10.41 -8.22 -3.76
CA ILE A 103 -11.43 -8.67 -4.71
C ILE A 103 -11.05 -9.97 -5.42
N ALA A 104 -9.75 -10.23 -5.64
CA ALA A 104 -9.24 -11.41 -6.31
C ALA A 104 -9.22 -12.61 -5.35
N ALA A 105 -9.96 -13.66 -5.66
CA ALA A 105 -10.18 -14.78 -4.76
C ALA A 105 -8.89 -15.53 -4.39
N GLN A 106 -7.97 -15.72 -5.35
CA GLN A 106 -6.70 -16.38 -5.07
C GLN A 106 -5.81 -15.50 -4.18
N THR A 107 -5.69 -14.21 -4.48
CA THR A 107 -4.93 -13.26 -3.65
C THR A 107 -5.52 -13.15 -2.24
N TYR A 108 -6.86 -13.20 -2.12
CA TYR A 108 -7.55 -13.25 -0.83
C TYR A 108 -7.14 -14.51 -0.04
N GLN A 109 -7.17 -15.69 -0.66
CA GLN A 109 -6.80 -16.94 0.02
C GLN A 109 -5.32 -16.93 0.44
N ASP A 110 -4.42 -16.52 -0.46
CA ASP A 110 -3.00 -16.39 -0.16
C ASP A 110 -2.75 -15.40 1.00
N THR A 111 -3.56 -14.35 1.09
CA THR A 111 -3.53 -13.36 2.17
C THR A 111 -3.91 -13.97 3.50
N ILE A 112 -5.01 -14.73 3.55
CA ILE A 112 -5.44 -15.45 4.77
C ILE A 112 -4.37 -16.43 5.22
N ASP A 113 -3.86 -17.26 4.31
CA ASP A 113 -2.85 -18.28 4.63
C ASP A 113 -1.58 -17.66 5.24
N LYS A 114 -1.14 -16.52 4.71
CA LYS A 114 0.02 -15.78 5.23
C LYS A 114 -0.24 -15.16 6.60
N LEU A 115 -1.41 -14.56 6.79
CA LEU A 115 -1.79 -13.98 8.08
C LEU A 115 -1.95 -15.05 9.15
N ASP A 116 -2.55 -16.17 8.81
CA ASP A 116 -2.68 -17.34 9.69
C ASP A 116 -1.32 -17.91 10.09
N LYS A 117 -0.42 -18.07 9.12
CA LYS A 117 0.95 -18.51 9.39
C LYS A 117 1.66 -17.54 10.32
N PHE A 118 1.62 -16.25 10.00
CA PHE A 118 2.26 -15.22 10.80
C PHE A 118 1.73 -15.21 12.24
N THR A 119 0.41 -15.27 12.43
CA THR A 119 -0.18 -15.24 13.78
C THR A 119 0.17 -16.47 14.62
N LYS A 120 0.39 -17.63 13.98
CA LYS A 120 0.82 -18.87 14.66
C LYS A 120 2.30 -18.85 15.03
N GLU A 121 3.14 -18.26 14.17
CA GLU A 121 4.59 -18.20 14.35
C GLU A 121 5.05 -16.98 15.17
N TRP A 122 4.12 -16.06 15.46
CA TRP A 122 4.40 -14.84 16.20
C TRP A 122 4.83 -15.13 17.64
N GLN A 123 5.99 -14.61 18.01
CA GLN A 123 6.51 -14.71 19.37
C GLN A 123 6.42 -13.33 20.05
N PRO A 124 5.51 -13.14 21.01
CA PRO A 124 5.29 -11.85 21.68
C PRO A 124 6.51 -11.32 22.43
N GLU A 125 7.48 -12.17 22.75
CA GLU A 125 8.70 -11.81 23.49
C GLU A 125 9.61 -10.81 22.76
N LEU A 126 9.42 -10.65 21.44
CA LEU A 126 10.21 -9.73 20.62
C LEU A 126 9.61 -8.31 20.53
N LEU A 127 8.39 -8.10 21.02
CA LEU A 127 7.69 -6.83 20.85
C LEU A 127 6.90 -6.44 22.11
N GLN A 128 6.92 -5.16 22.40
CA GLN A 128 6.27 -4.56 23.57
C GLN A 128 4.71 -4.55 23.50
N HIS A 129 4.12 -5.14 22.45
CA HIS A 129 2.67 -5.07 22.20
C HIS A 129 2.06 -6.45 22.01
N THR A 130 0.83 -6.61 22.46
CA THR A 130 -0.04 -7.73 22.08
C THR A 130 -0.26 -7.71 20.58
N GLN A 131 -0.21 -8.88 19.96
CA GLN A 131 -0.53 -9.02 18.53
C GLN A 131 -1.94 -8.50 18.25
N GLY A 132 -2.10 -7.74 17.15
CA GLY A 132 -3.41 -7.32 16.66
C GLY A 132 -4.20 -8.48 16.04
N GLN A 133 -5.49 -8.28 15.90
CA GLN A 133 -6.38 -9.18 15.18
C GLN A 133 -6.48 -8.75 13.71
N TYR A 134 -6.95 -9.66 12.84
CA TYR A 134 -7.23 -9.30 11.45
C TYR A 134 -8.56 -9.85 10.97
N LYS A 135 -9.11 -9.19 9.95
CA LYS A 135 -10.28 -9.61 9.21
C LYS A 135 -10.09 -9.20 7.74
N ILE A 136 -10.24 -10.14 6.83
CA ILE A 136 -10.15 -9.86 5.40
C ILE A 136 -11.48 -10.22 4.74
N HIS A 137 -11.92 -9.36 3.83
CA HIS A 137 -13.14 -9.57 3.04
C HIS A 137 -12.75 -9.85 1.58
N ASN A 138 -13.29 -10.91 1.02
CA ASN A 138 -13.21 -11.13 -0.43
C ASN A 138 -14.34 -10.37 -1.11
N ASP A 139 -14.17 -9.05 -1.22
CA ASP A 139 -15.19 -8.15 -1.78
C ASP A 139 -14.53 -6.87 -2.35
N ASP A 140 -15.35 -6.03 -2.99
CA ASP A 140 -14.93 -4.77 -3.57
C ASP A 140 -14.60 -3.72 -2.49
N GLY A 141 -13.32 -3.40 -2.38
CA GLY A 141 -12.84 -2.38 -1.44
C GLY A 141 -13.26 -0.95 -1.77
N THR A 142 -13.79 -0.68 -2.97
CA THR A 142 -14.33 0.64 -3.30
C THR A 142 -15.66 0.91 -2.62
N GLU A 143 -16.36 -0.14 -2.19
CA GLU A 143 -17.68 -0.04 -1.55
C GLU A 143 -17.62 -0.16 -0.01
N LEU A 144 -16.64 -0.89 0.53
CA LEU A 144 -16.43 -1.12 1.97
C LEU A 144 -17.73 -1.56 2.70
N LYS A 145 -18.49 -2.49 2.08
CA LYS A 145 -19.84 -2.89 2.53
C LYS A 145 -19.88 -3.46 3.94
N HIS A 146 -18.79 -4.12 4.36
CA HIS A 146 -18.75 -4.82 5.64
C HIS A 146 -18.19 -3.99 6.77
N THR A 147 -17.71 -2.77 6.49
CA THR A 147 -17.14 -1.85 7.48
C THR A 147 -18.18 -0.81 7.89
N ALA A 148 -18.39 -0.70 9.20
CA ALA A 148 -19.36 0.24 9.77
C ALA A 148 -18.89 1.70 9.64
N ASP A 149 -19.84 2.64 9.66
CA ASP A 149 -19.56 4.07 9.67
C ASP A 149 -18.78 4.46 10.93
N ASN A 150 -17.81 5.36 10.78
CA ASN A 150 -16.99 5.89 11.87
C ASN A 150 -16.36 4.79 12.75
N SER A 151 -15.94 3.67 12.16
CA SER A 151 -15.34 2.55 12.90
C SER A 151 -13.82 2.49 12.79
N ALA A 152 -13.23 2.98 11.71
CA ALA A 152 -11.79 2.94 11.48
C ALA A 152 -11.06 4.11 12.17
N ASP A 153 -9.99 3.79 12.89
CA ASP A 153 -9.10 4.79 13.51
C ASP A 153 -8.08 5.33 12.52
N CYS A 154 -7.68 4.51 11.56
CA CYS A 154 -6.77 4.89 10.50
C CYS A 154 -7.11 4.12 9.23
N ILE A 155 -6.92 4.74 8.07
CA ILE A 155 -6.98 4.04 6.77
C ILE A 155 -5.60 4.14 6.14
N VAL A 156 -5.04 3.00 5.73
CA VAL A 156 -3.74 2.95 5.06
C VAL A 156 -3.83 2.02 3.87
N THR A 157 -3.63 2.55 2.66
CA THR A 157 -3.79 1.76 1.45
C THR A 157 -2.88 2.20 0.30
N CYS A 158 -2.74 1.32 -0.68
CA CYS A 158 -2.10 1.57 -1.96
C CYS A 158 -3.03 1.00 -3.04
N PRO A 159 -3.76 1.84 -3.78
CA PRO A 159 -4.70 1.37 -4.79
C PRO A 159 -3.96 0.76 -5.99
N PRO A 160 -4.61 -0.17 -6.72
CA PRO A 160 -4.04 -0.71 -7.95
C PRO A 160 -3.87 0.40 -9.01
N TYR A 161 -2.83 0.26 -9.85
CA TYR A 161 -2.59 1.18 -10.95
C TYR A 161 -3.37 0.76 -12.20
N TRP A 162 -4.05 1.73 -12.83
CA TRP A 162 -4.82 1.50 -14.05
C TRP A 162 -3.97 0.89 -15.17
N LYS A 163 -4.31 -0.33 -15.62
CA LYS A 163 -3.65 -1.07 -16.72
C LYS A 163 -2.12 -1.22 -16.60
N LEU A 164 -1.49 -0.70 -15.54
CA LEU A 164 -0.07 -0.83 -15.32
C LEU A 164 0.29 -2.21 -14.75
N GLU A 165 -0.56 -2.69 -13.85
CA GLU A 165 -0.45 -4.00 -13.23
C GLU A 165 -1.65 -4.86 -13.66
N VAL A 166 -1.37 -6.06 -14.17
CA VAL A 166 -2.43 -6.99 -14.59
C VAL A 166 -2.64 -7.99 -13.48
N TYR A 167 -3.61 -7.71 -12.63
CA TYR A 167 -4.05 -8.63 -11.58
C TYR A 167 -4.97 -9.73 -12.14
N GLU A 168 -5.29 -10.71 -11.31
CA GLU A 168 -6.21 -11.79 -11.61
C GLU A 168 -7.58 -11.28 -12.11
N GLU A 169 -8.26 -12.14 -12.85
CA GLU A 169 -9.61 -11.82 -13.33
C GLU A 169 -10.61 -11.86 -12.18
N ALA A 170 -11.12 -10.69 -11.82
CA ALA A 170 -12.23 -10.56 -10.90
C ALA A 170 -13.20 -9.48 -11.42
N ILE A 171 -14.48 -9.68 -11.19
CA ILE A 171 -15.49 -8.67 -11.52
C ILE A 171 -15.23 -7.45 -10.62
N GLY A 172 -15.12 -6.26 -11.23
CA GLY A 172 -14.80 -5.04 -10.47
C GLY A 172 -13.31 -4.74 -10.32
N GLN A 173 -12.41 -5.58 -10.87
CA GLN A 173 -10.96 -5.38 -10.80
C GLN A 173 -10.56 -4.04 -11.46
N LEU A 174 -10.07 -3.10 -10.67
CA LEU A 174 -9.77 -1.73 -11.10
C LEU A 174 -8.71 -1.65 -12.20
N SER A 175 -7.71 -2.52 -12.19
CA SER A 175 -6.65 -2.56 -13.21
C SER A 175 -7.17 -2.93 -14.61
N ARG A 176 -8.38 -3.47 -14.71
CA ARG A 176 -9.00 -3.91 -15.96
C ARG A 176 -10.06 -2.96 -16.52
N ILE A 177 -10.33 -1.87 -15.84
CA ILE A 177 -11.31 -0.87 -16.28
C ILE A 177 -10.89 -0.25 -17.61
N ASN A 178 -11.82 -0.15 -18.56
CA ASN A 178 -11.54 0.23 -19.94
C ASN A 178 -11.01 1.65 -20.09
N SER A 179 -11.56 2.62 -19.37
CA SER A 179 -11.15 4.03 -19.47
C SER A 179 -10.56 4.54 -18.15
N TYR A 180 -9.58 5.42 -18.26
CA TYR A 180 -8.97 6.07 -17.09
C TYR A 180 -10.00 6.89 -16.31
N GLN A 181 -10.95 7.53 -16.99
CA GLN A 181 -12.01 8.30 -16.34
C GLN A 181 -12.93 7.40 -15.50
N SER A 182 -13.29 6.22 -16.01
CA SER A 182 -14.07 5.24 -15.24
C SER A 182 -13.25 4.70 -14.05
N PHE A 183 -11.95 4.49 -14.23
CA PHE A 183 -11.06 4.12 -13.13
C PHE A 183 -11.07 5.20 -12.01
N LEU A 184 -10.92 6.47 -12.36
CA LEU A 184 -10.98 7.57 -11.40
C LEU A 184 -12.35 7.67 -10.68
N TYR A 185 -13.44 7.33 -11.36
CA TYR A 185 -14.75 7.25 -10.72
C TYR A 185 -14.77 6.22 -9.57
N HIS A 186 -14.14 5.06 -9.75
CA HIS A 186 -14.01 4.06 -8.68
C HIS A 186 -13.06 4.52 -7.57
N ILE A 187 -11.99 5.25 -7.88
CA ILE A 187 -11.14 5.91 -6.87
C ILE A 187 -11.97 6.89 -6.03
N ARG A 188 -12.86 7.67 -6.66
CA ARG A 188 -13.80 8.56 -5.95
C ARG A 188 -14.72 7.77 -5.02
N ASN A 189 -15.30 6.68 -5.49
CA ASN A 189 -16.17 5.84 -4.67
C ASN A 189 -15.44 5.30 -3.44
N ALA A 190 -14.21 4.81 -3.64
CA ALA A 190 -13.36 4.38 -2.53
C ALA A 190 -13.10 5.52 -1.55
N ALA A 191 -12.78 6.73 -2.03
CA ALA A 191 -12.56 7.90 -1.18
C ALA A 191 -13.79 8.28 -0.35
N VAL A 192 -15.00 8.25 -0.95
CA VAL A 192 -16.28 8.51 -0.26
C VAL A 192 -16.52 7.47 0.82
N ASN A 193 -16.30 6.19 0.54
CA ASN A 193 -16.49 5.13 1.53
C ASN A 193 -15.39 5.13 2.60
N CYS A 194 -14.16 5.50 2.27
CA CYS A 194 -13.13 5.77 3.27
C CYS A 194 -13.57 6.87 4.24
N GLN A 195 -14.13 7.96 3.74
CA GLN A 195 -14.66 9.03 4.58
C GLN A 195 -15.80 8.53 5.49
N ARG A 196 -16.72 7.74 4.95
CA ARG A 196 -17.80 7.14 5.74
C ARG A 196 -17.27 6.30 6.90
N CYS A 197 -16.33 5.41 6.64
CA CYS A 197 -15.79 4.46 7.63
C CYS A 197 -14.82 5.10 8.62
N LEU A 198 -14.09 6.16 8.25
CA LEU A 198 -13.11 6.82 9.10
C LEU A 198 -13.78 7.58 10.24
N LYS A 199 -13.25 7.49 11.46
CA LYS A 199 -13.70 8.28 12.60
C LYS A 199 -13.37 9.78 12.42
N PRO A 200 -14.17 10.70 12.97
CA PRO A 200 -13.86 12.13 12.96
C PRO A 200 -12.49 12.42 13.59
N GLY A 201 -11.75 13.37 12.98
CA GLY A 201 -10.43 13.78 13.44
C GLY A 201 -9.29 12.83 13.05
N ARG A 202 -9.58 11.71 12.40
CA ARG A 202 -8.60 10.66 12.05
C ARG A 202 -8.11 10.79 10.60
N TYR A 203 -7.17 9.93 10.22
CA TYR A 203 -6.39 10.07 8.99
C TYR A 203 -6.59 8.90 8.02
N CYS A 204 -6.67 9.26 6.73
CA CYS A 204 -6.69 8.34 5.60
C CYS A 204 -5.41 8.57 4.78
N VAL A 205 -4.56 7.54 4.70
CA VAL A 205 -3.23 7.60 4.11
C VAL A 205 -3.21 6.73 2.85
N TRP A 206 -2.97 7.37 1.70
CA TRP A 206 -2.90 6.70 0.40
C TRP A 206 -1.50 6.81 -0.18
N VAL A 207 -0.87 5.67 -0.49
CA VAL A 207 0.43 5.62 -1.15
C VAL A 207 0.22 5.43 -2.63
N VAL A 208 0.65 6.41 -3.44
CA VAL A 208 0.44 6.42 -4.89
C VAL A 208 1.67 6.94 -5.62
N GLY A 209 1.87 6.48 -6.84
CA GLY A 209 2.92 6.98 -7.74
C GLY A 209 2.36 7.46 -9.08
N ASP A 210 3.00 8.42 -9.68
CA ASP A 210 2.73 8.78 -11.07
C ASP A 210 3.28 7.70 -12.01
N PHE A 211 2.57 7.43 -13.06
CA PHE A 211 2.97 6.39 -14.01
C PHE A 211 2.87 6.83 -15.46
N ARG A 212 3.47 6.03 -16.35
CA ARG A 212 3.39 6.22 -17.80
C ARG A 212 2.78 4.98 -18.44
N LEU A 213 1.82 5.22 -19.30
CA LEU A 213 1.24 4.20 -20.15
C LEU A 213 1.16 4.78 -21.58
N ASP A 214 1.59 4.04 -22.60
CA ASP A 214 1.61 4.45 -23.99
C ASP A 214 2.25 5.84 -24.21
N ASN A 215 3.40 6.08 -23.57
CA ASN A 215 4.15 7.34 -23.56
C ASN A 215 3.44 8.55 -22.91
N LYS A 216 2.20 8.42 -22.47
CA LYS A 216 1.47 9.45 -21.73
C LYS A 216 1.81 9.37 -20.25
N LEU A 217 2.09 10.51 -19.62
CA LEU A 217 2.23 10.64 -18.18
C LEU A 217 0.83 10.79 -17.57
N TYR A 218 0.56 9.98 -16.55
CA TYR A 218 -0.59 10.09 -15.66
C TYR A 218 -0.11 10.61 -14.31
N SER A 219 -0.56 11.80 -13.92
CA SER A 219 -0.25 12.42 -12.64
C SER A 219 -1.21 11.89 -11.58
N PHE A 220 -1.10 10.60 -11.27
CA PHE A 220 -2.09 9.88 -10.50
C PHE A 220 -2.26 10.43 -9.08
N HIS A 221 -1.18 10.93 -8.46
CA HIS A 221 -1.28 11.59 -7.15
C HIS A 221 -2.22 12.81 -7.19
N ASN A 222 -2.10 13.65 -8.22
CA ASN A 222 -2.96 14.83 -8.39
C ASN A 222 -4.40 14.44 -8.71
N ASP A 223 -4.59 13.39 -9.52
CA ASP A 223 -5.91 12.88 -9.83
C ASP A 223 -6.59 12.31 -8.57
N CYS A 224 -5.86 11.55 -7.72
CA CYS A 224 -6.37 11.13 -6.42
C CYS A 224 -6.78 12.31 -5.54
N ILE A 225 -5.94 13.35 -5.42
CA ILE A 225 -6.28 14.55 -4.65
C ILE A 225 -7.57 15.18 -5.16
N ASN A 226 -7.76 15.25 -6.48
CA ASN A 226 -8.97 15.80 -7.07
C ASN A 226 -10.21 14.94 -6.81
N GLU A 227 -10.09 13.61 -6.88
CA GLU A 227 -11.21 12.70 -6.58
C GLU A 227 -11.59 12.74 -5.10
N PHE A 228 -10.63 12.88 -4.20
CA PHE A 228 -10.88 13.01 -2.76
C PHE A 228 -11.64 14.28 -2.36
N LYS A 229 -11.61 15.35 -3.17
CA LYS A 229 -12.44 16.55 -2.94
C LYS A 229 -13.94 16.23 -2.87
N TYR A 230 -14.38 15.18 -3.54
CA TYR A 230 -15.80 14.76 -3.54
C TYR A 230 -16.17 13.95 -2.29
N SER A 231 -15.20 13.46 -1.53
CA SER A 231 -15.46 12.67 -0.32
C SER A 231 -15.76 13.54 0.91
N GLY A 232 -15.33 14.79 0.91
CA GLY A 232 -15.36 15.66 2.09
C GLY A 232 -14.14 15.52 3.00
N LEU A 233 -13.18 14.61 2.67
CA LEU A 233 -11.90 14.55 3.37
C LEU A 233 -11.01 15.73 2.96
N GLN A 234 -10.37 16.35 3.95
CA GLN A 234 -9.42 17.44 3.73
C GLN A 234 -8.04 16.87 3.40
N LEU A 235 -7.42 17.33 2.32
CA LEU A 235 -5.98 17.07 2.12
C LEU A 235 -5.21 17.73 3.26
N TRP A 236 -4.54 16.91 4.07
CA TRP A 236 -3.85 17.33 5.27
C TRP A 236 -2.34 17.50 5.04
N ASP A 237 -1.73 16.52 4.35
CA ASP A 237 -0.30 16.54 4.08
C ASP A 237 0.05 15.74 2.82
N ILE A 238 1.23 15.99 2.27
CA ILE A 238 1.84 15.23 1.17
C ILE A 238 3.29 14.93 1.55
N VAL A 239 3.62 13.64 1.67
CA VAL A 239 4.99 13.20 1.92
C VAL A 239 5.55 12.51 0.68
N ILE A 240 6.77 12.81 0.33
CA ILE A 240 7.52 12.17 -0.76
C ILE A 240 8.31 11.00 -0.18
N ASN A 241 7.99 9.77 -0.60
CA ASN A 241 8.80 8.62 -0.30
C ASN A 241 9.81 8.39 -1.41
N GLN A 242 11.09 8.59 -1.10
CA GLN A 242 12.18 8.39 -2.07
C GLN A 242 12.46 6.89 -2.20
N LEU A 243 12.36 6.39 -3.42
CA LEU A 243 12.69 5.02 -3.78
C LEU A 243 14.19 4.87 -4.06
N ASN A 244 14.67 3.64 -3.99
CA ASN A 244 16.05 3.35 -4.36
C ASN A 244 16.35 3.73 -5.80
N SER A 245 17.59 4.10 -6.09
CA SER A 245 18.02 4.56 -7.41
C SER A 245 17.81 3.45 -8.48
N PRO A 246 17.26 3.79 -9.64
CA PRO A 246 17.04 2.84 -10.71
C PRO A 246 18.35 2.40 -11.35
N MET A 247 18.30 1.24 -12.02
CA MET A 247 19.46 0.73 -12.77
C MET A 247 19.91 1.66 -13.90
N THR A 248 21.20 1.71 -14.17
CA THR A 248 21.84 2.53 -15.22
C THR A 248 21.22 2.36 -16.61
N MET A 249 20.76 1.15 -16.95
CA MET A 249 20.09 0.90 -18.24
C MET A 249 18.75 1.65 -18.36
N ALA A 250 17.98 1.72 -17.29
CA ALA A 250 16.73 2.49 -17.27
C ALA A 250 17.00 3.99 -17.42
N ALA A 251 18.09 4.50 -16.85
CA ALA A 251 18.50 5.90 -16.99
C ALA A 251 18.87 6.25 -18.44
N ALA A 252 19.62 5.38 -19.13
CA ALA A 252 19.98 5.59 -20.54
C ALA A 252 18.74 5.63 -21.46
N GLN A 253 17.79 4.73 -21.24
CA GLN A 253 16.52 4.74 -21.98
C GLN A 253 15.71 6.01 -21.70
N ALA A 254 15.61 6.44 -20.46
CA ALA A 254 14.88 7.64 -20.07
C ALA A 254 15.48 8.88 -20.76
N ARG A 255 16.81 9.02 -20.76
CA ARG A 255 17.50 10.11 -21.48
C ARG A 255 17.19 10.11 -22.97
N ARG A 256 17.23 8.95 -23.63
CA ARG A 256 16.89 8.82 -25.06
C ARG A 256 15.48 9.32 -25.36
N MET A 257 14.56 9.11 -24.45
CA MET A 257 13.16 9.53 -24.56
C MET A 257 12.90 10.93 -23.98
N MET A 258 13.94 11.68 -23.64
CA MET A 258 13.86 13.03 -23.05
C MET A 258 12.90 13.09 -21.84
N ARG A 259 12.99 12.12 -20.94
CA ARG A 259 12.18 12.04 -19.71
C ARG A 259 13.03 11.63 -18.52
N THR A 260 12.56 11.97 -17.32
CA THR A 260 13.18 11.55 -16.07
C THR A 260 12.63 10.19 -15.61
N LEU A 261 13.42 9.47 -14.82
CA LEU A 261 12.96 8.29 -14.10
C LEU A 261 12.17 8.73 -12.86
N LYS A 262 11.13 8.00 -12.55
CA LYS A 262 10.40 8.15 -11.30
C LYS A 262 11.12 7.38 -10.20
N ILE A 263 11.62 8.08 -9.20
CA ILE A 263 12.34 7.54 -8.05
C ILE A 263 11.67 7.93 -6.74
N HIS A 264 10.38 8.22 -6.79
CA HIS A 264 9.58 8.54 -5.63
C HIS A 264 8.13 8.13 -5.85
N GLU A 265 7.44 7.98 -4.77
CA GLU A 265 5.99 7.90 -4.67
C GLU A 265 5.48 8.93 -3.66
N TYR A 266 4.18 9.15 -3.65
CA TYR A 266 3.52 10.12 -2.79
C TYR A 266 2.76 9.40 -1.71
N ILE A 267 2.87 9.88 -0.48
CA ILE A 267 2.01 9.50 0.63
C ILE A 267 1.06 10.67 0.81
N LEU A 268 -0.17 10.48 0.34
CA LEU A 268 -1.24 11.47 0.44
C LEU A 268 -1.97 11.24 1.76
N VAL A 269 -2.01 12.25 2.60
CA VAL A 269 -2.66 12.19 3.90
C VAL A 269 -3.91 13.06 3.87
N PHE A 270 -5.04 12.44 4.14
CA PHE A 270 -6.32 13.14 4.25
C PHE A 270 -6.85 13.03 5.67
N LYS A 271 -7.60 14.04 6.12
CA LYS A 271 -8.19 14.11 7.45
C LYS A 271 -9.71 14.25 7.34
N LYS A 272 -10.44 13.52 8.21
CA LYS A 272 -11.88 13.69 8.39
C LYS A 272 -12.22 14.74 9.41
#